data_3c3e1211c1a52fdef0070c0bec9e010b
#
_entry.id   3c3e1211c1a52fdef0070c0bec9e010b
#
_cell.length_a   1.000
_cell.length_b   1.000
_cell.length_c   1.000
_cell.angle_alpha   90.00
_cell.angle_beta   90.00
_cell.angle_gamma   90.00
#
_symmetry.space_group_name_H-M   'P 1'
#
loop_
_entity.id
_entity.type
_entity.pdbx_description
1 polymer ?
#
loop_
_entity_poly.entity_id
_entity_poly.type
_entity_poly.pdbx_seq_one_letter_code
_entity_poly.pdbx_strand_id
1 'polypeptide(L)'
;MRYTIAGKDNEKIVMLLPGTCCTAKLNFEKVVPMLAEKYKVICVDYDGFDGNEGDFTNMTYICRKIESYITKRCGGEVFALYGSSLGGSFAGLLVERGNVHISHAIIGSSDLDQSGKLSAKLQTAIVGKVFYGMVQKGTMPKWAENMTRKKMGDEATEKYLQMTNGMFGSAKAVSKTSLKNQFFSDLVTPLGEHISAENTTVHIFYALKMGEKYRERYLKHFASPDIREQDYGHEELLFFYPEKWFGEFEKCVEIKQKD
;
A
#
# COMPACT_ATOMS: atom_id res chain seq x y z
N MET A 1 -13.11 -5.90 -8.28
CA MET A 1 -12.47 -4.66 -7.77
C MET A 1 -13.47 -3.53 -7.82
N ARG A 2 -13.47 -2.67 -6.82
CA ARG A 2 -14.29 -1.45 -6.78
C ARG A 2 -13.38 -0.23 -6.88
N TYR A 3 -13.87 0.81 -7.55
CA TYR A 3 -13.19 2.08 -7.71
C TYR A 3 -14.11 3.19 -7.24
N THR A 4 -13.69 3.96 -6.25
CA THR A 4 -14.42 5.11 -5.72
C THR A 4 -13.72 6.39 -6.14
N ILE A 5 -14.47 7.39 -6.60
CA ILE A 5 -13.91 8.62 -7.17
C ILE A 5 -14.36 9.82 -6.34
N ALA A 6 -13.39 10.66 -5.94
CA ALA A 6 -13.59 11.98 -5.37
C ALA A 6 -12.92 13.04 -6.25
N GLY A 7 -13.32 14.31 -6.14
CA GLY A 7 -12.73 15.41 -6.93
C GLY A 7 -12.92 15.23 -8.44
N LYS A 8 -14.11 14.83 -8.89
CA LYS A 8 -14.39 14.40 -10.29
C LYS A 8 -14.07 15.44 -11.36
N ASP A 9 -14.13 16.71 -11.00
CA ASP A 9 -13.96 17.83 -11.94
C ASP A 9 -12.49 18.23 -12.13
N ASN A 10 -11.57 17.62 -11.36
CA ASN A 10 -10.13 17.86 -11.50
C ASN A 10 -9.54 17.01 -12.64
N GLU A 11 -8.54 17.54 -13.32
CA GLU A 11 -7.91 16.89 -14.48
C GLU A 11 -6.85 15.87 -14.08
N LYS A 12 -5.95 16.24 -13.14
CA LYS A 12 -4.86 15.36 -12.71
C LYS A 12 -5.38 14.21 -11.86
N ILE A 13 -5.10 12.99 -12.28
CA ILE A 13 -5.58 11.76 -11.63
C ILE A 13 -4.56 11.26 -10.62
N VAL A 14 -5.01 11.10 -9.38
CA VAL A 14 -4.27 10.42 -8.30
C VAL A 14 -4.95 9.10 -7.97
N MET A 15 -4.22 7.99 -8.08
CA MET A 15 -4.73 6.67 -7.71
C MET A 15 -4.15 6.21 -6.38
N LEU A 16 -5.00 5.67 -5.50
CA LEU A 16 -4.64 5.22 -4.16
C LEU A 16 -4.85 3.72 -4.01
N LEU A 17 -3.78 2.99 -3.65
CA LEU A 17 -3.75 1.55 -3.48
C LEU A 17 -3.59 1.20 -1.99
N PRO A 18 -4.57 0.53 -1.36
CA PRO A 18 -4.53 0.25 0.08
C PRO A 18 -3.52 -0.85 0.45
N GLY A 19 -3.20 -0.90 1.73
CA GLY A 19 -2.35 -1.92 2.33
C GLY A 19 -3.04 -3.26 2.53
N THR A 20 -2.29 -4.19 3.12
CA THR A 20 -2.76 -5.54 3.44
C THR A 20 -3.99 -5.50 4.35
N CYS A 21 -5.02 -6.23 3.97
CA CYS A 21 -6.30 -6.31 4.70
C CYS A 21 -7.02 -4.97 4.92
N CYS A 22 -6.65 -3.94 4.17
CA CYS A 22 -7.27 -2.63 4.27
C CYS A 22 -8.26 -2.40 3.11
N THR A 23 -9.31 -1.64 3.42
CA THR A 23 -10.11 -0.97 2.41
C THR A 23 -9.54 0.41 2.11
N ALA A 24 -9.85 0.96 0.95
CA ALA A 24 -9.46 2.32 0.61
C ALA A 24 -10.00 3.34 1.62
N LYS A 25 -11.23 3.14 2.12
CA LYS A 25 -11.82 3.98 3.16
C LYS A 25 -10.95 3.99 4.41
N LEU A 26 -10.54 2.83 4.92
CA LEU A 26 -9.72 2.75 6.13
C LEU A 26 -8.37 3.44 5.96
N ASN A 27 -7.68 3.20 4.83
CA ASN A 27 -6.35 3.78 4.62
C ASN A 27 -6.40 5.29 4.34
N PHE A 28 -7.39 5.77 3.60
CA PHE A 28 -7.30 7.05 2.93
C PHE A 28 -8.41 8.05 3.29
N GLU A 29 -9.36 7.70 4.19
CA GLU A 29 -10.50 8.59 4.51
C GLU A 29 -10.09 10.00 4.95
N LYS A 30 -8.93 10.13 5.61
CA LYS A 30 -8.42 11.41 6.10
C LYS A 30 -7.72 12.25 5.02
N VAL A 31 -7.09 11.60 4.04
CA VAL A 31 -6.29 12.28 3.01
C VAL A 31 -7.07 12.51 1.70
N VAL A 32 -8.10 11.70 1.43
CA VAL A 32 -8.93 11.84 0.24
C VAL A 32 -9.59 13.22 0.14
N PRO A 33 -10.20 13.81 1.18
CA PRO A 33 -10.76 15.15 1.08
C PRO A 33 -9.74 16.22 0.69
N MET A 34 -8.52 16.14 1.25
CA MET A 34 -7.43 17.08 0.97
C MET A 34 -6.95 16.96 -0.47
N LEU A 35 -6.76 15.73 -0.94
CA LEU A 35 -6.37 15.46 -2.33
C LEU A 35 -7.46 15.88 -3.33
N ALA A 36 -8.73 15.66 -2.98
CA ALA A 36 -9.87 15.93 -3.87
C ALA A 36 -10.11 17.43 -4.16
N GLU A 37 -9.49 18.32 -3.38
CA GLU A 37 -9.48 19.77 -3.67
C GLU A 37 -8.70 20.09 -4.95
N LYS A 38 -7.67 19.30 -5.28
CA LYS A 38 -6.74 19.56 -6.39
C LYS A 38 -6.72 18.44 -7.45
N TYR A 39 -7.09 17.23 -7.08
CA TYR A 39 -6.94 16.04 -7.90
C TYR A 39 -8.24 15.26 -8.04
N LYS A 40 -8.37 14.57 -9.17
CA LYS A 40 -9.34 13.49 -9.32
C LYS A 40 -8.78 12.23 -8.65
N VAL A 41 -9.28 11.92 -7.47
CA VAL A 41 -8.79 10.82 -6.65
C VAL A 41 -9.54 9.54 -6.95
N ILE A 42 -8.83 8.49 -7.30
CA ILE A 42 -9.39 7.15 -7.55
C ILE A 42 -8.86 6.22 -6.45
N CYS A 43 -9.75 5.81 -5.56
CA CYS A 43 -9.46 4.85 -4.52
C CYS A 43 -9.82 3.43 -5.00
N VAL A 44 -8.94 2.48 -4.77
CA VAL A 44 -9.08 1.09 -5.22
C VAL A 44 -9.38 0.19 -4.03
N ASP A 45 -10.45 -0.63 -4.13
CA ASP A 45 -10.67 -1.77 -3.24
C ASP A 45 -10.46 -3.06 -4.03
N TYR A 46 -9.56 -3.93 -3.55
CA TYR A 46 -9.23 -5.17 -4.25
C TYR A 46 -10.37 -6.18 -4.21
N ASP A 47 -10.38 -7.15 -5.13
CA ASP A 47 -11.31 -8.27 -5.10
C ASP A 47 -11.25 -8.98 -3.74
N GLY A 48 -12.41 -9.34 -3.19
CA GLY A 48 -12.53 -9.99 -1.88
C GLY A 48 -12.42 -9.06 -0.67
N PHE A 49 -12.26 -7.74 -0.90
CA PHE A 49 -12.23 -6.72 0.15
C PHE A 49 -13.40 -5.74 -0.01
N ASP A 50 -13.84 -5.14 1.09
CA ASP A 50 -14.95 -4.18 1.16
C ASP A 50 -16.25 -4.68 0.47
N GLY A 51 -16.60 -5.96 0.69
CA GLY A 51 -17.80 -6.59 0.13
C GLY A 51 -17.78 -6.82 -1.38
N ASN A 52 -16.63 -6.64 -2.04
CA ASN A 52 -16.47 -6.99 -3.44
C ASN A 52 -16.63 -8.49 -3.67
N GLU A 53 -17.31 -8.86 -4.76
CA GLU A 53 -17.48 -10.25 -5.16
C GLU A 53 -16.13 -10.91 -5.53
N GLY A 54 -16.06 -12.21 -5.30
CA GLY A 54 -14.90 -13.04 -5.60
C GLY A 54 -13.79 -12.94 -4.56
N ASP A 55 -12.75 -13.72 -4.76
CA ASP A 55 -11.58 -13.74 -3.90
C ASP A 55 -10.41 -12.97 -4.52
N PHE A 56 -9.55 -12.40 -3.68
CA PHE A 56 -8.23 -11.96 -4.10
C PHE A 56 -7.45 -13.16 -4.63
N THR A 57 -6.99 -13.10 -5.87
CA THR A 57 -6.28 -14.22 -6.51
C THR A 57 -4.77 -14.14 -6.33
N ASN A 58 -4.12 -13.17 -6.97
CA ASN A 58 -2.70 -12.87 -6.86
C ASN A 58 -2.39 -11.46 -7.37
N MET A 59 -1.21 -10.94 -7.00
CA MET A 59 -0.82 -9.59 -7.36
C MET A 59 -0.76 -9.34 -8.86
N THR A 60 -0.22 -10.28 -9.64
CA THR A 60 -0.14 -10.12 -11.11
C THR A 60 -1.53 -9.96 -11.75
N TYR A 61 -2.52 -10.73 -11.28
CA TYR A 61 -3.89 -10.60 -11.76
C TYR A 61 -4.51 -9.26 -11.36
N ILE A 62 -4.29 -8.81 -10.14
CA ILE A 62 -4.75 -7.50 -9.66
C ILE A 62 -4.10 -6.35 -10.45
N CYS A 63 -2.78 -6.42 -10.70
CA CYS A 63 -2.10 -5.43 -11.56
C CYS A 63 -2.78 -5.32 -12.93
N ARG A 64 -3.07 -6.45 -13.59
CA ARG A 64 -3.78 -6.44 -14.90
C ARG A 64 -5.15 -5.74 -14.83
N LYS A 65 -5.89 -5.91 -13.73
CA LYS A 65 -7.17 -5.22 -13.53
C LYS A 65 -6.99 -3.72 -13.34
N ILE A 66 -5.96 -3.30 -12.59
CA ILE A 66 -5.60 -1.88 -12.41
C ILE A 66 -5.19 -1.29 -13.75
N GLU A 67 -4.29 -1.94 -14.48
CA GLU A 67 -3.84 -1.52 -15.82
C GLU A 67 -5.02 -1.38 -16.80
N SER A 68 -5.90 -2.38 -16.82
CA SER A 68 -7.12 -2.32 -17.66
C SER A 68 -8.04 -1.15 -17.29
N TYR A 69 -8.15 -0.83 -16.00
CA TYR A 69 -8.94 0.32 -15.56
C TYR A 69 -8.27 1.63 -16.01
N ILE A 70 -6.97 1.79 -15.76
CA ILE A 70 -6.21 2.99 -16.17
C ILE A 70 -6.31 3.19 -17.68
N THR A 71 -6.10 2.14 -18.47
CA THR A 71 -6.22 2.21 -19.94
C THR A 71 -7.62 2.64 -20.39
N LYS A 72 -8.67 2.06 -19.82
CA LYS A 72 -10.05 2.27 -20.29
C LYS A 72 -10.70 3.55 -19.73
N ARG A 73 -10.28 4.01 -18.55
CA ARG A 73 -10.97 5.07 -17.81
C ARG A 73 -10.12 6.32 -17.53
N CYS A 74 -8.79 6.19 -17.71
CA CYS A 74 -7.84 7.27 -17.45
C CYS A 74 -6.98 7.61 -18.66
N GLY A 75 -7.31 7.11 -19.87
CA GLY A 75 -6.52 7.38 -21.08
C GLY A 75 -5.16 6.69 -21.14
N GLY A 76 -4.91 5.69 -20.28
CA GLY A 76 -3.65 4.94 -20.21
C GLY A 76 -2.63 5.53 -19.23
N GLU A 77 -2.98 6.62 -18.52
CA GLU A 77 -2.05 7.28 -17.61
C GLU A 77 -2.70 7.75 -16.30
N VAL A 78 -1.88 7.90 -15.27
CA VAL A 78 -2.22 8.60 -14.03
C VAL A 78 -1.09 9.54 -13.64
N PHE A 79 -1.45 10.74 -13.16
CA PHE A 79 -0.48 11.74 -12.71
C PHE A 79 0.32 11.26 -11.50
N ALA A 80 -0.34 10.69 -10.50
CA ALA A 80 0.34 10.08 -9.36
C ALA A 80 -0.37 8.79 -8.93
N LEU A 81 0.42 7.86 -8.42
CA LEU A 81 -0.07 6.63 -7.80
C LEU A 81 0.61 6.46 -6.46
N TYR A 82 -0.16 6.45 -5.38
CA TYR A 82 0.32 6.17 -4.03
C TYR A 82 -0.11 4.78 -3.59
N GLY A 83 0.84 3.99 -3.10
CA GLY A 83 0.58 2.68 -2.53
C GLY A 83 1.01 2.62 -1.06
N SER A 84 0.05 2.31 -0.17
CA SER A 84 0.30 2.08 1.26
C SER A 84 0.72 0.63 1.49
N SER A 85 1.88 0.39 2.13
CA SER A 85 2.34 -0.97 2.47
C SER A 85 2.28 -1.93 1.27
N LEU A 86 1.41 -2.96 1.26
CA LEU A 86 1.16 -3.82 0.09
C LEU A 86 0.85 -3.01 -1.19
N GLY A 87 0.12 -1.90 -1.06
CA GLY A 87 -0.13 -0.99 -2.17
C GLY A 87 1.17 -0.46 -2.80
N GLY A 88 2.22 -0.29 -2.00
CA GLY A 88 3.55 0.08 -2.47
C GLY A 88 4.21 -1.03 -3.29
N SER A 89 4.03 -2.30 -2.92
CA SER A 89 4.45 -3.44 -3.75
C SER A 89 3.73 -3.44 -5.10
N PHE A 90 2.43 -3.13 -5.11
CA PHE A 90 1.67 -2.94 -6.37
C PHE A 90 2.20 -1.77 -7.19
N ALA A 91 2.52 -0.64 -6.56
CA ALA A 91 3.08 0.52 -7.25
C ALA A 91 4.40 0.16 -7.94
N GLY A 92 5.31 -0.52 -7.25
CA GLY A 92 6.56 -1.01 -7.82
C GLY A 92 6.35 -1.95 -9.01
N LEU A 93 5.43 -2.93 -8.88
CA LEU A 93 5.09 -3.86 -9.96
C LEU A 93 4.48 -3.14 -11.18
N LEU A 94 3.62 -2.16 -10.99
CA LEU A 94 3.01 -1.39 -12.10
C LEU A 94 4.05 -0.59 -12.85
N VAL A 95 5.02 0.02 -12.14
CA VAL A 95 6.16 0.72 -12.75
C VAL A 95 7.02 -0.26 -13.55
N GLU A 96 7.40 -1.41 -12.97
CA GLU A 96 8.20 -2.43 -13.65
C GLU A 96 7.53 -2.97 -14.92
N ARG A 97 6.22 -3.17 -14.86
CA ARG A 97 5.44 -3.72 -15.98
C ARG A 97 5.28 -2.74 -17.15
N GLY A 98 5.29 -1.43 -16.89
CA GLY A 98 5.26 -0.38 -17.92
C GLY A 98 4.06 -0.41 -18.87
N ASN A 99 2.95 -1.10 -18.51
CA ASN A 99 1.76 -1.20 -19.38
C ASN A 99 0.87 0.04 -19.34
N VAL A 100 1.09 0.92 -18.38
CA VAL A 100 0.41 2.21 -18.20
C VAL A 100 1.44 3.25 -17.75
N HIS A 101 1.19 4.52 -18.05
CA HIS A 101 2.09 5.59 -17.61
C HIS A 101 1.71 6.09 -16.22
N ILE A 102 2.72 6.25 -15.34
CA ILE A 102 2.59 6.78 -13.98
C ILE A 102 3.67 7.85 -13.82
N SER A 103 3.29 9.14 -13.81
CA SER A 103 4.31 10.21 -13.72
C SER A 103 5.03 10.20 -12.37
N HIS A 104 4.28 10.00 -11.27
CA HIS A 104 4.82 9.92 -9.91
C HIS A 104 4.33 8.65 -9.21
N ALA A 105 5.20 7.65 -9.03
CA ALA A 105 4.91 6.46 -8.27
C ALA A 105 5.42 6.64 -6.83
N ILE A 106 4.52 6.67 -5.84
CA ILE A 106 4.85 6.94 -4.45
C ILE A 106 4.62 5.66 -3.64
N ILE A 107 5.69 5.12 -3.07
CA ILE A 107 5.69 3.89 -2.27
C ILE A 107 5.71 4.28 -0.79
N GLY A 108 4.59 4.03 -0.10
CA GLY A 108 4.42 4.30 1.32
C GLY A 108 4.74 3.07 2.17
N SER A 109 5.79 3.15 2.98
CA SER A 109 6.15 2.15 4.01
C SER A 109 6.09 0.69 3.57
N SER A 110 6.25 0.38 2.27
CA SER A 110 6.27 -0.99 1.77
C SER A 110 7.56 -1.68 2.21
N ASP A 111 7.46 -2.95 2.57
CA ASP A 111 8.63 -3.73 2.92
C ASP A 111 9.31 -4.38 1.70
N LEU A 112 8.62 -4.46 0.57
CA LEU A 112 9.06 -5.13 -0.67
C LEU A 112 9.68 -6.49 -0.40
N ASP A 113 9.13 -7.22 0.60
CA ASP A 113 9.70 -8.48 1.08
C ASP A 113 9.41 -9.60 0.08
N GLN A 114 10.44 -10.33 -0.25
CA GLN A 114 10.33 -11.49 -1.13
C GLN A 114 10.86 -12.72 -0.41
N SER A 115 10.17 -13.82 -0.59
CA SER A 115 10.49 -15.08 0.07
C SER A 115 10.44 -16.24 -0.93
N GLY A 116 11.26 -17.24 -0.71
CA GLY A 116 11.17 -18.48 -1.48
C GLY A 116 9.78 -19.14 -1.28
N LYS A 117 9.25 -19.78 -2.33
CA LYS A 117 7.89 -20.36 -2.33
C LYS A 117 7.59 -21.27 -1.13
N LEU A 118 8.57 -22.02 -0.64
CA LEU A 118 8.37 -22.92 0.50
C LEU A 118 8.23 -22.14 1.80
N SER A 119 9.10 -21.16 2.02
CA SER A 119 9.03 -20.22 3.16
C SER A 119 7.73 -19.44 3.16
N ALA A 120 7.33 -18.90 1.99
CA ALA A 120 6.08 -18.19 1.82
C ALA A 120 4.85 -19.05 2.15
N LYS A 121 4.82 -20.33 1.75
CA LYS A 121 3.75 -21.27 2.11
C LYS A 121 3.64 -21.44 3.63
N LEU A 122 4.78 -21.62 4.32
CA LEU A 122 4.80 -21.78 5.77
C LEU A 122 4.33 -20.50 6.47
N GLN A 123 4.86 -19.35 6.09
CA GLN A 123 4.45 -18.06 6.63
C GLN A 123 2.94 -17.81 6.42
N THR A 124 2.44 -18.04 5.21
CA THR A 124 1.02 -17.89 4.88
C THR A 124 0.12 -18.85 5.66
N ALA A 125 0.58 -20.06 5.94
CA ALA A 125 -0.18 -21.00 6.78
C ALA A 125 -0.33 -20.48 8.20
N ILE A 126 0.72 -19.93 8.79
CA ILE A 126 0.71 -19.30 10.12
C ILE A 126 -0.20 -18.07 10.13
N VAL A 127 -0.01 -17.16 9.17
CA VAL A 127 -0.84 -15.95 9.00
C VAL A 127 -2.31 -16.34 8.83
N GLY A 128 -2.63 -17.28 7.95
CA GLY A 128 -4.00 -17.74 7.71
C GLY A 128 -4.67 -18.40 8.93
N LYS A 129 -3.91 -18.84 9.93
CA LYS A 129 -4.45 -19.39 11.17
C LYS A 129 -4.55 -18.35 12.28
N VAL A 130 -3.48 -17.62 12.52
CA VAL A 130 -3.36 -16.66 13.63
C VAL A 130 -4.02 -15.34 13.28
N PHE A 131 -3.58 -14.74 12.17
CA PHE A 131 -4.02 -13.40 11.74
C PHE A 131 -5.50 -13.40 11.32
N TYR A 132 -5.97 -14.43 10.60
CA TYR A 132 -7.39 -14.57 10.27
C TYR A 132 -8.26 -14.65 11.52
N GLY A 133 -7.80 -15.33 12.58
CA GLY A 133 -8.48 -15.36 13.85
C GLY A 133 -8.59 -13.97 14.51
N MET A 134 -7.57 -13.13 14.39
CA MET A 134 -7.59 -11.73 14.87
C MET A 134 -8.57 -10.89 14.04
N VAL A 135 -8.53 -11.02 12.72
CA VAL A 135 -9.46 -10.33 11.79
C VAL A 135 -10.92 -10.68 12.13
N GLN A 136 -11.24 -11.96 12.34
CA GLN A 136 -12.61 -12.38 12.69
C GLN A 136 -13.07 -11.84 14.06
N LYS A 137 -12.15 -11.72 15.02
CA LYS A 137 -12.44 -11.15 16.35
C LYS A 137 -12.48 -9.61 16.30
N GLY A 138 -11.85 -9.00 15.33
CA GLY A 138 -11.74 -7.54 15.22
C GLY A 138 -10.75 -6.90 16.20
N THR A 139 -9.94 -7.71 16.91
CA THR A 139 -9.00 -7.24 17.94
C THR A 139 -7.76 -8.12 18.02
N MET A 140 -6.65 -7.52 18.46
CA MET A 140 -5.44 -8.24 18.80
C MET A 140 -5.61 -8.99 20.14
N PRO A 141 -5.13 -10.23 20.28
CA PRO A 141 -5.16 -10.93 21.56
C PRO A 141 -4.17 -10.33 22.54
N LYS A 142 -4.51 -10.34 23.83
CA LYS A 142 -3.71 -9.74 24.91
C LYS A 142 -2.24 -10.17 24.95
N TRP A 143 -1.95 -11.43 24.61
CA TRP A 143 -0.56 -11.90 24.58
C TRP A 143 0.27 -11.18 23.49
N ALA A 144 -0.32 -10.93 22.32
CA ALA A 144 0.34 -10.20 21.22
C ALA A 144 0.47 -8.71 21.56
N GLU A 145 -0.57 -8.11 22.17
CA GLU A 145 -0.52 -6.75 22.69
C GLU A 145 0.63 -6.59 23.70
N ASN A 146 0.74 -7.50 24.68
CA ASN A 146 1.81 -7.48 25.69
C ASN A 146 3.22 -7.62 25.05
N MET A 147 3.35 -8.46 24.03
CA MET A 147 4.62 -8.58 23.29
C MET A 147 4.96 -7.28 22.54
N THR A 148 3.97 -6.66 21.89
CA THR A 148 4.13 -5.39 21.19
C THR A 148 4.54 -4.30 22.17
N ARG A 149 3.87 -4.21 23.32
CA ARG A 149 4.16 -3.23 24.38
C ARG A 149 5.57 -3.35 24.94
N LYS A 150 6.06 -4.58 25.11
CA LYS A 150 7.46 -4.84 25.51
C LYS A 150 8.47 -4.40 24.45
N LYS A 151 8.11 -4.46 23.15
CA LYS A 151 9.01 -4.16 22.05
C LYS A 151 9.09 -2.67 21.70
N MET A 152 7.98 -1.96 21.72
CA MET A 152 7.89 -0.58 21.23
C MET A 152 7.43 0.45 22.26
N GLY A 153 7.15 0.03 23.51
CA GLY A 153 6.64 0.90 24.59
C GLY A 153 5.14 1.19 24.49
N ASP A 154 4.62 1.87 25.49
CA ASP A 154 3.16 2.05 25.65
C ASP A 154 2.57 2.95 24.57
N GLU A 155 3.12 4.15 24.34
CA GLU A 155 2.57 5.13 23.39
C GLU A 155 2.54 4.58 21.94
N ALA A 156 3.67 4.01 21.49
CA ALA A 156 3.74 3.43 20.15
C ALA A 156 2.79 2.22 20.01
N THR A 157 2.60 1.44 21.08
CA THR A 157 1.66 0.31 21.10
C THR A 157 0.23 0.79 20.95
N GLU A 158 -0.20 1.84 21.65
CA GLU A 158 -1.57 2.36 21.52
C GLU A 158 -1.88 2.79 20.08
N LYS A 159 -0.98 3.52 19.43
CA LYS A 159 -1.11 3.88 18.00
C LYS A 159 -1.19 2.64 17.12
N TYR A 160 -0.30 1.67 17.34
CA TYR A 160 -0.30 0.41 16.58
C TYR A 160 -1.59 -0.39 16.77
N LEU A 161 -2.12 -0.47 17.99
CA LEU A 161 -3.40 -1.13 18.28
C LEU A 161 -4.58 -0.42 17.62
N GLN A 162 -4.62 0.91 17.66
CA GLN A 162 -5.67 1.67 16.98
C GLN A 162 -5.69 1.38 15.48
N MET A 163 -4.53 1.39 14.82
CA MET A 163 -4.39 1.09 13.41
C MET A 163 -4.80 -0.36 13.09
N THR A 164 -4.27 -1.34 13.82
CA THR A 164 -4.52 -2.77 13.57
C THR A 164 -5.95 -3.18 13.90
N ASN A 165 -6.56 -2.66 14.95
CA ASN A 165 -7.96 -2.92 15.28
C ASN A 165 -8.90 -2.32 14.22
N GLY A 166 -8.59 -1.13 13.69
CA GLY A 166 -9.29 -0.56 12.53
C GLY A 166 -9.21 -1.48 11.30
N MET A 167 -7.99 -1.97 10.99
CA MET A 167 -7.75 -2.92 9.91
C MET A 167 -8.55 -4.22 10.10
N PHE A 168 -8.50 -4.83 11.29
CA PHE A 168 -9.27 -6.05 11.58
C PHE A 168 -10.77 -5.81 11.47
N GLY A 169 -11.26 -4.66 11.95
CA GLY A 169 -12.66 -4.28 11.85
C GLY A 169 -13.15 -4.18 10.41
N SER A 170 -12.36 -3.55 9.54
CA SER A 170 -12.69 -3.40 8.11
C SER A 170 -12.58 -4.70 7.33
N ALA A 171 -11.72 -5.62 7.75
CA ALA A 171 -11.47 -6.89 7.08
C ALA A 171 -12.37 -8.06 7.52
N LYS A 172 -13.36 -7.84 8.40
CA LYS A 172 -14.24 -8.93 8.92
C LYS A 172 -14.95 -9.73 7.83
N ALA A 173 -15.31 -9.11 6.73
CA ALA A 173 -15.99 -9.76 5.61
C ALA A 173 -15.04 -10.49 4.65
N VAL A 174 -13.72 -10.34 4.83
CA VAL A 174 -12.71 -10.94 3.96
C VAL A 174 -12.65 -12.44 4.15
N SER A 175 -12.67 -13.20 3.04
CA SER A 175 -12.51 -14.65 3.11
C SER A 175 -11.10 -15.04 3.55
N LYS A 176 -11.00 -16.21 4.18
CA LYS A 176 -9.70 -16.78 4.54
C LYS A 176 -8.83 -17.02 3.30
N THR A 177 -9.45 -17.32 2.17
CA THR A 177 -8.79 -17.51 0.88
C THR A 177 -8.18 -16.22 0.39
N SER A 178 -8.93 -15.12 0.35
CA SER A 178 -8.45 -13.80 -0.03
C SER A 178 -7.28 -13.35 0.82
N LEU A 179 -7.40 -13.48 2.16
CA LEU A 179 -6.33 -13.14 3.09
C LEU A 179 -5.03 -13.93 2.78
N LYS A 180 -5.15 -15.25 2.66
CA LYS A 180 -3.99 -16.11 2.37
C LYS A 180 -3.38 -15.81 1.02
N ASN A 181 -4.19 -15.59 -0.02
CA ASN A 181 -3.72 -15.28 -1.35
C ASN A 181 -2.99 -13.93 -1.40
N GLN A 182 -3.49 -12.93 -0.65
CA GLN A 182 -2.87 -11.62 -0.56
C GLN A 182 -1.46 -11.74 0.06
N PHE A 183 -1.33 -12.36 1.24
CA PHE A 183 -0.03 -12.57 1.88
C PHE A 183 0.91 -13.45 1.04
N PHE A 184 0.41 -14.57 0.52
CA PHE A 184 1.24 -15.47 -0.27
C PHE A 184 1.77 -14.79 -1.52
N SER A 185 0.91 -14.12 -2.27
CA SER A 185 1.33 -13.51 -3.53
C SER A 185 2.27 -12.31 -3.33
N ASP A 186 2.12 -11.55 -2.25
CA ASP A 186 3.06 -10.48 -1.90
C ASP A 186 4.48 -11.04 -1.67
N LEU A 187 4.58 -12.14 -0.92
CA LEU A 187 5.87 -12.79 -0.64
C LEU A 187 6.52 -13.46 -1.85
N VAL A 188 5.75 -13.90 -2.85
CA VAL A 188 6.30 -14.70 -3.98
C VAL A 188 6.29 -14.01 -5.33
N THR A 189 5.61 -12.87 -5.45
CA THR A 189 5.59 -12.11 -6.70
C THR A 189 6.93 -11.39 -6.85
N PRO A 190 7.75 -11.74 -7.86
CA PRO A 190 9.05 -11.12 -8.00
C PRO A 190 8.89 -9.64 -8.37
N LEU A 191 9.77 -8.83 -7.82
CA LEU A 191 10.02 -7.46 -8.23
C LEU A 191 11.49 -7.40 -8.68
N GLY A 192 11.74 -6.84 -9.85
CA GLY A 192 13.06 -6.72 -10.44
C GLY A 192 14.01 -5.85 -9.63
N GLU A 193 15.25 -5.75 -10.10
CA GLU A 193 16.27 -4.87 -9.55
C GLU A 193 16.51 -3.70 -10.51
N HIS A 194 16.91 -2.54 -9.96
CA HIS A 194 17.23 -1.34 -10.74
C HIS A 194 16.11 -0.92 -11.71
N ILE A 195 14.86 -1.06 -11.27
CA ILE A 195 13.69 -0.66 -12.05
C ILE A 195 13.76 0.84 -12.34
N SER A 196 13.60 1.18 -13.61
CA SER A 196 13.41 2.55 -14.08
C SER A 196 12.34 2.53 -15.16
N ALA A 197 11.54 3.59 -15.25
CA ALA A 197 10.57 3.75 -16.30
C ALA A 197 10.68 5.18 -16.84
N GLU A 198 10.58 5.32 -18.15
CA GLU A 198 10.68 6.62 -18.83
C GLU A 198 9.57 7.55 -18.32
N ASN A 199 9.95 8.79 -18.03
CA ASN A 199 9.04 9.82 -17.50
C ASN A 199 8.27 9.41 -16.24
N THR A 200 8.84 8.50 -15.44
CA THR A 200 8.32 8.10 -14.13
C THR A 200 9.33 8.44 -13.04
N THR A 201 8.90 9.18 -12.03
CA THR A 201 9.68 9.37 -10.80
C THR A 201 9.15 8.45 -9.71
N VAL A 202 10.04 7.62 -9.13
CA VAL A 202 9.70 6.78 -7.99
C VAL A 202 10.10 7.51 -6.71
N HIS A 203 9.10 7.77 -5.85
CA HIS A 203 9.28 8.36 -4.53
C HIS A 203 9.05 7.31 -3.46
N ILE A 204 9.84 7.34 -2.40
CA ILE A 204 9.72 6.41 -1.27
C ILE A 204 9.46 7.19 0.01
N PHE A 205 8.32 6.97 0.66
CA PHE A 205 8.11 7.43 2.03
C PHE A 205 8.70 6.42 2.99
N TYR A 206 9.98 6.60 3.27
CA TYR A 206 10.73 5.67 4.12
C TYR A 206 10.52 5.98 5.60
N ALA A 207 9.80 5.12 6.28
CA ALA A 207 9.61 5.17 7.72
C ALA A 207 10.87 4.67 8.45
N LEU A 208 11.67 5.57 9.02
CA LEU A 208 12.98 5.27 9.63
C LEU A 208 12.90 4.18 10.71
N LYS A 209 11.81 4.15 11.48
CA LYS A 209 11.61 3.14 12.55
C LYS A 209 11.39 1.72 12.03
N MET A 210 11.24 1.51 10.73
CA MET A 210 11.26 0.17 10.11
C MET A 210 12.67 -0.42 10.10
N GLY A 211 13.71 0.41 9.97
CA GLY A 211 15.12 0.02 10.01
C GLY A 211 15.79 0.01 8.63
N GLU A 212 17.14 0.12 8.64
CA GLU A 212 17.99 0.35 7.46
C GLU A 212 17.83 -0.71 6.35
N LYS A 213 17.56 -1.97 6.72
CA LYS A 213 17.32 -3.04 5.73
C LYS A 213 16.22 -2.74 4.71
N TYR A 214 15.27 -1.86 5.05
CA TYR A 214 14.20 -1.46 4.11
C TYR A 214 14.71 -0.42 3.12
N ARG A 215 15.56 0.51 3.57
CA ARG A 215 16.23 1.46 2.69
C ARG A 215 17.09 0.75 1.66
N GLU A 216 17.86 -0.27 2.08
CA GLU A 216 18.65 -1.11 1.18
C GLU A 216 17.78 -1.80 0.12
N ARG A 217 16.59 -2.29 0.48
CA ARG A 217 15.65 -2.89 -0.47
C ARG A 217 15.16 -1.88 -1.50
N TYR A 218 14.81 -0.66 -1.08
CA TYR A 218 14.39 0.38 -2.03
C TYR A 218 15.49 0.70 -3.05
N LEU A 219 16.73 0.84 -2.59
CA LEU A 219 17.89 1.08 -3.45
C LEU A 219 18.22 -0.13 -4.36
N LYS A 220 17.91 -1.33 -3.91
CA LYS A 220 18.07 -2.54 -4.72
C LYS A 220 17.03 -2.59 -5.85
N HIS A 221 15.78 -2.28 -5.54
CA HIS A 221 14.70 -2.46 -6.51
C HIS A 221 14.56 -1.29 -7.50
N PHE A 222 14.91 -0.08 -7.12
CA PHE A 222 14.75 1.11 -7.97
C PHE A 222 16.09 1.76 -8.30
N ALA A 223 16.30 2.13 -9.56
CA ALA A 223 17.58 2.67 -10.06
C ALA A 223 17.95 4.02 -9.44
N SER A 224 16.99 4.90 -9.23
CA SER A 224 17.21 6.25 -8.69
C SER A 224 15.96 6.76 -7.95
N PRO A 225 15.56 6.11 -6.83
CA PRO A 225 14.39 6.54 -6.10
C PRO A 225 14.66 7.85 -5.32
N ASP A 226 13.65 8.74 -5.27
CA ASP A 226 13.64 9.89 -4.36
C ASP A 226 13.20 9.39 -2.97
N ILE A 227 14.17 9.12 -2.09
CA ILE A 227 13.89 8.59 -0.75
C ILE A 227 13.66 9.74 0.21
N ARG A 228 12.45 9.81 0.76
CA ARG A 228 12.01 10.78 1.75
C ARG A 228 11.92 10.11 3.12
N GLU A 229 12.93 10.39 3.92
CA GLU A 229 13.07 9.84 5.27
C GLU A 229 12.07 10.50 6.22
N GLN A 230 11.31 9.67 6.94
CA GLN A 230 10.26 10.09 7.85
C GLN A 230 10.50 9.44 9.22
N ASP A 231 10.65 10.23 10.30
CA ASP A 231 10.85 9.70 11.66
C ASP A 231 9.55 9.14 12.25
N TYR A 232 9.00 8.16 11.54
CA TYR A 232 7.76 7.47 11.90
C TYR A 232 7.92 5.95 11.81
N GLY A 233 6.98 5.23 12.40
CA GLY A 233 6.79 3.80 12.21
C GLY A 233 6.02 3.50 10.92
N HIS A 234 5.84 2.20 10.65
CA HIS A 234 5.10 1.70 9.49
C HIS A 234 3.70 2.32 9.40
N GLU A 235 3.41 3.02 8.30
CA GLU A 235 2.14 3.71 8.01
C GLU A 235 1.71 4.79 9.05
N GLU A 236 2.53 5.08 10.06
CA GLU A 236 2.22 6.05 11.12
C GLU A 236 1.95 7.44 10.55
N LEU A 237 2.71 7.87 9.53
CA LEU A 237 2.55 9.16 8.88
C LEU A 237 1.16 9.31 8.25
N LEU A 238 0.71 8.31 7.49
CA LEU A 238 -0.58 8.32 6.81
C LEU A 238 -1.76 8.31 7.80
N PHE A 239 -1.69 7.46 8.82
CA PHE A 239 -2.81 7.24 9.75
C PHE A 239 -2.98 8.36 10.78
N PHE A 240 -1.88 8.94 11.27
CA PHE A 240 -1.92 9.84 12.42
C PHE A 240 -1.54 11.29 12.09
N TYR A 241 -0.91 11.54 10.94
CA TYR A 241 -0.44 12.88 10.54
C TYR A 241 -0.83 13.21 9.08
N PRO A 242 -2.14 13.18 8.74
CA PRO A 242 -2.60 13.30 7.35
C PRO A 242 -2.18 14.61 6.68
N GLU A 243 -2.11 15.74 7.41
CA GLU A 243 -1.68 17.04 6.87
C GLU A 243 -0.18 17.01 6.51
N LYS A 244 0.65 16.33 7.33
CA LYS A 244 2.06 16.16 7.02
C LYS A 244 2.26 15.21 5.85
N TRP A 245 1.49 14.12 5.82
CA TRP A 245 1.50 13.20 4.69
C TRP A 245 1.13 13.93 3.39
N PHE A 246 0.09 14.74 3.41
CA PHE A 246 -0.34 15.53 2.27
C PHE A 246 0.76 16.52 1.83
N GLY A 247 1.41 17.21 2.76
CA GLY A 247 2.54 18.10 2.46
C GLY A 247 3.72 17.36 1.81
N GLU A 248 4.05 16.15 2.25
CA GLU A 248 5.09 15.34 1.60
C GLU A 248 4.65 14.82 0.22
N PHE A 249 3.37 14.45 0.06
CA PHE A 249 2.81 14.09 -1.24
C PHE A 249 2.94 15.26 -2.25
N GLU A 250 2.53 16.46 -1.87
CA GLU A 250 2.64 17.65 -2.73
C GLU A 250 4.09 17.92 -3.15
N LYS A 251 5.05 17.83 -2.23
CA LYS A 251 6.47 17.97 -2.56
C LYS A 251 6.98 16.94 -3.58
N CYS A 252 6.43 15.70 -3.57
CA CYS A 252 6.79 14.69 -4.58
C CYS A 252 6.30 15.09 -5.96
N VAL A 253 5.05 15.54 -6.07
CA VAL A 253 4.41 15.82 -7.36
C VAL A 253 4.71 17.22 -7.91
N GLU A 254 5.31 18.11 -7.11
CA GLU A 254 5.84 19.43 -7.54
C GLU A 254 7.22 19.31 -8.20
N ILE A 255 7.94 18.19 -8.01
CA ILE A 255 9.22 17.97 -8.66
C ILE A 255 8.97 17.88 -10.17
N LYS A 256 9.44 18.89 -10.92
CA LYS A 256 9.47 18.80 -12.39
C LYS A 256 10.34 17.62 -12.78
N GLN A 257 9.83 16.74 -13.64
CA GLN A 257 10.65 15.75 -14.31
C GLN A 257 11.83 16.48 -14.92
N LYS A 258 13.06 16.01 -14.67
CA LYS A 258 14.24 16.57 -15.34
C LYS A 258 14.12 16.20 -16.82
N ASP A 259 14.05 17.24 -17.64
CA ASP A 259 14.14 17.14 -19.09
C ASP A 259 15.40 16.38 -19.53
#